data_195b964d1d10c80834742fd43f017fcc
#
_entry.id   195b964d1d10c80834742fd43f017fcc
#
_cell.length_a   1.000
_cell.length_b   1.000
_cell.length_c   1.000
_cell.angle_alpha   90.00
_cell.angle_beta   90.00
_cell.angle_gamma   90.00
#
_symmetry.space_group_name_H-M   'P 1'
#
loop_
_entity.id
_entity.type
_entity.pdbx_description
1 polymer ?
#
loop_
_entity_poly.entity_id
_entity_poly.type
_entity_poly.pdbx_seq_one_letter_code
_entity_poly.pdbx_strand_id
1 'polypeptide(L)'
;MQALDRAGYSFRMVFPRLRYQISHTTFSAVFAVALYVACNALNFAKLARWFQDAGGTDYSALVAYLLAGFCLFLGFFLLFAHRYTIKPFAILLTVCSGIATYFIVKYGVAIDSSMIRNAVHTDVTEVGQLLSAQMIPYILLLVILPVAAILLADITFESPRRYLWASLKLFVLVVSIAAASLYIEYQAIFRAGNASNKYIVYSLVPVNVISGSINAASKAVKPWFKKQQKDMEFSAQVSRPGNLVVVLAVGESSRRRNFSLYGYERRKTNPELEKIAGLHLLDAVATRASTLYALPKILEKNDIMLTTVVSRAGVPTVCYVNYTLYDNCVAVGETKVSNCGHGGKCFDEDVLPLLRQDLATYKSGYRFVVLHFGGGSHGPLYRERHPPEFEQFKPPCADADVANKCSVEQLYNSYDNTILYVDHVVSQAIDALDKSGVPYVFIYLSDHGESLLEDGKLFHGVPPGVSLPAEQADIPLIVKASVPIAIDKRAVYQQPDVFDSVLNLFSIEAGPFDLEGSFIARPETVDPR
;
A
#
# COMPACT_ATOMS: atom_id res chain seq x y z
N MET A 1 31.74 13.85 -3.52
CA MET A 1 32.51 13.81 -4.76
C MET A 1 33.90 13.18 -4.58
N GLN A 2 34.73 13.59 -3.60
CA GLN A 2 36.07 12.99 -3.35
C GLN A 2 36.05 11.51 -2.92
N ALA A 3 35.00 11.00 -2.28
CA ALA A 3 34.88 9.59 -1.86
C ALA A 3 34.58 8.64 -3.04
N LEU A 4 33.80 9.08 -4.02
CA LEU A 4 33.51 8.32 -5.23
C LEU A 4 34.73 8.23 -6.18
N ASP A 5 35.54 9.29 -6.21
CA ASP A 5 36.81 9.27 -6.97
C ASP A 5 37.83 8.31 -6.34
N ARG A 6 37.94 8.24 -5.01
CA ARG A 6 38.83 7.30 -4.32
C ARG A 6 38.42 5.84 -4.51
N ALA A 7 37.12 5.53 -4.48
CA ALA A 7 36.62 4.18 -4.75
C ALA A 7 36.85 3.78 -6.21
N GLY A 8 36.66 4.70 -7.16
CA GLY A 8 36.96 4.50 -8.57
C GLY A 8 38.48 4.31 -8.83
N TYR A 9 39.34 5.01 -8.09
CA TYR A 9 40.80 4.84 -8.20
C TYR A 9 41.28 3.52 -7.59
N SER A 10 40.71 3.08 -6.46
CA SER A 10 41.06 1.79 -5.83
C SER A 10 40.63 0.62 -6.71
N PHE A 11 39.44 0.66 -7.32
CA PHE A 11 38.97 -0.37 -8.26
C PHE A 11 39.75 -0.34 -9.58
N ARG A 12 40.27 0.82 -9.98
CA ARG A 12 41.18 0.97 -11.14
C ARG A 12 42.49 0.18 -11.02
N MET A 13 43.01 0.00 -9.81
CA MET A 13 44.29 -0.70 -9.59
C MET A 13 44.15 -2.22 -9.47
N VAL A 14 42.94 -2.75 -9.12
CA VAL A 14 42.77 -4.19 -8.82
C VAL A 14 42.52 -5.04 -10.07
N PHE A 15 41.90 -4.50 -11.15
CA PHE A 15 41.59 -5.28 -12.35
C PHE A 15 41.84 -4.53 -13.68
N PRO A 16 43.09 -4.13 -14.00
CA PRO A 16 43.37 -3.39 -15.24
C PRO A 16 43.15 -4.21 -16.52
N ARG A 17 43.18 -5.55 -16.44
CA ARG A 17 43.08 -6.47 -17.59
C ARG A 17 41.64 -6.84 -18.00
N LEU A 18 40.64 -6.52 -17.20
CA LEU A 18 39.25 -6.91 -17.45
C LEU A 18 38.37 -5.77 -18.04
N ARG A 19 38.97 -4.61 -18.35
CA ARG A 19 38.25 -3.49 -18.93
C ARG A 19 38.04 -3.68 -20.42
N TYR A 20 36.85 -3.29 -20.89
CA TYR A 20 36.53 -3.28 -22.31
C TYR A 20 36.11 -1.87 -22.72
N GLN A 21 36.56 -1.43 -23.90
CA GLN A 21 36.20 -0.14 -24.46
C GLN A 21 34.91 -0.28 -25.27
N ILE A 22 34.00 0.64 -25.07
CA ILE A 22 32.72 0.66 -25.76
C ILE A 22 32.28 2.11 -26.02
N SER A 23 31.72 2.38 -27.21
CA SER A 23 31.15 3.72 -27.46
C SER A 23 29.91 3.96 -26.61
N HIS A 24 29.61 5.21 -26.28
CA HIS A 24 28.40 5.55 -25.48
C HIS A 24 27.10 5.08 -26.14
N THR A 25 26.99 5.14 -27.46
CA THR A 25 25.81 4.68 -28.21
C THR A 25 25.66 3.16 -28.14
N THR A 26 26.76 2.42 -28.37
CA THR A 26 26.77 0.97 -28.24
C THR A 26 26.48 0.53 -26.82
N PHE A 27 27.08 1.19 -25.82
CA PHE A 27 26.80 0.92 -24.41
C PHE A 27 25.34 1.12 -24.09
N SER A 28 24.74 2.27 -24.50
CA SER A 28 23.33 2.57 -24.24
C SER A 28 22.39 1.53 -24.87
N ALA A 29 22.66 1.13 -26.11
CA ALA A 29 21.86 0.12 -26.78
C ALA A 29 21.99 -1.27 -26.13
N VAL A 30 23.23 -1.74 -25.88
CA VAL A 30 23.51 -3.05 -25.25
C VAL A 30 22.93 -3.09 -23.84
N PHE A 31 23.15 -2.05 -23.04
CA PHE A 31 22.60 -1.93 -21.69
C PHE A 31 21.06 -2.00 -21.71
N ALA A 32 20.41 -1.22 -22.58
CA ALA A 32 18.97 -1.19 -22.67
C ALA A 32 18.39 -2.54 -23.10
N VAL A 33 18.98 -3.19 -24.11
CA VAL A 33 18.54 -4.53 -24.54
C VAL A 33 18.74 -5.55 -23.42
N ALA A 34 19.94 -5.59 -22.82
CA ALA A 34 20.27 -6.58 -21.79
C ALA A 34 19.35 -6.46 -20.58
N LEU A 35 19.16 -5.24 -20.03
CA LEU A 35 18.32 -5.02 -18.87
C LEU A 35 16.85 -5.32 -19.19
N TYR A 36 16.35 -4.81 -20.32
CA TYR A 36 14.96 -4.99 -20.70
C TYR A 36 14.60 -6.46 -20.94
N VAL A 37 15.43 -7.18 -21.68
CA VAL A 37 15.21 -8.61 -21.95
C VAL A 37 15.34 -9.42 -20.66
N ALA A 38 16.39 -9.22 -19.86
CA ALA A 38 16.59 -9.98 -18.63
C ALA A 38 15.44 -9.82 -17.64
N CYS A 39 14.94 -8.59 -17.46
CA CYS A 39 13.85 -8.33 -16.52
C CYS A 39 12.48 -8.80 -17.01
N ASN A 40 12.21 -8.80 -18.33
CA ASN A 40 10.89 -9.14 -18.86
C ASN A 40 10.76 -10.59 -19.33
N ALA A 41 11.89 -11.31 -19.60
CA ALA A 41 11.86 -12.71 -19.99
C ALA A 41 11.14 -13.60 -18.98
N LEU A 42 11.32 -13.35 -17.68
CA LEU A 42 10.68 -14.11 -16.60
C LEU A 42 9.18 -13.83 -16.48
N ASN A 43 8.71 -12.71 -17.00
CA ASN A 43 7.29 -12.32 -16.97
C ASN A 43 6.59 -12.52 -18.34
N PHE A 44 7.32 -12.96 -19.36
CA PHE A 44 6.83 -13.07 -20.73
C PHE A 44 5.58 -13.95 -20.85
N ALA A 45 5.56 -15.11 -20.20
CA ALA A 45 4.43 -16.03 -20.26
C ALA A 45 3.13 -15.43 -19.69
N LYS A 46 3.24 -14.58 -18.68
CA LYS A 46 2.10 -13.87 -18.09
C LYS A 46 1.60 -12.77 -19.03
N LEU A 47 2.51 -12.00 -19.63
CA LEU A 47 2.17 -11.00 -20.64
C LEU A 47 1.47 -11.65 -21.85
N ALA A 48 2.03 -12.74 -22.37
CA ALA A 48 1.44 -13.47 -23.52
C ALA A 48 0.02 -13.96 -23.22
N ARG A 49 -0.24 -14.50 -22.03
CA ARG A 49 -1.58 -14.92 -21.61
C ARG A 49 -2.60 -13.78 -21.68
N TRP A 50 -2.28 -12.59 -21.19
CA TRP A 50 -3.20 -11.45 -21.22
C TRP A 50 -3.60 -11.04 -22.65
N PHE A 51 -2.68 -11.18 -23.62
CA PHE A 51 -3.02 -10.95 -25.04
C PHE A 51 -3.88 -12.07 -25.61
N GLN A 52 -3.66 -13.33 -25.21
CA GLN A 52 -4.49 -14.47 -25.59
C GLN A 52 -5.91 -14.37 -25.02
N ASP A 53 -6.04 -14.05 -23.72
CA ASP A 53 -7.33 -13.88 -23.02
C ASP A 53 -8.15 -12.72 -23.61
N ALA A 54 -7.50 -11.75 -24.23
CA ALA A 54 -8.14 -10.66 -24.96
C ALA A 54 -8.69 -11.04 -26.36
N GLY A 55 -8.63 -12.34 -26.70
CA GLY A 55 -9.06 -12.86 -28.00
C GLY A 55 -8.03 -12.68 -29.11
N GLY A 56 -6.77 -12.42 -28.76
CA GLY A 56 -5.66 -12.33 -29.72
C GLY A 56 -5.01 -13.69 -29.96
N THR A 57 -5.12 -14.21 -31.17
CA THR A 57 -4.32 -15.37 -31.62
C THR A 57 -3.01 -14.94 -32.26
N ASP A 58 -2.84 -13.64 -32.48
CA ASP A 58 -1.69 -13.03 -33.14
C ASP A 58 -0.78 -12.36 -32.11
N TYR A 59 0.50 -12.72 -32.12
CA TYR A 59 1.52 -12.13 -31.26
C TYR A 59 1.97 -10.73 -31.68
N SER A 60 1.43 -10.17 -32.80
CA SER A 60 1.82 -8.84 -33.30
C SER A 60 1.63 -7.75 -32.26
N ALA A 61 0.49 -7.76 -31.59
CA ALA A 61 0.17 -6.77 -30.53
C ALA A 61 1.08 -6.92 -29.30
N LEU A 62 1.44 -8.15 -28.91
CA LEU A 62 2.41 -8.38 -27.83
C LEU A 62 3.79 -7.87 -28.22
N VAL A 63 4.24 -8.16 -29.45
CA VAL A 63 5.54 -7.67 -29.98
C VAL A 63 5.54 -6.14 -30.06
N ALA A 64 4.47 -5.54 -30.59
CA ALA A 64 4.34 -4.09 -30.65
C ALA A 64 4.38 -3.43 -29.26
N TYR A 65 3.71 -4.04 -28.29
CA TYR A 65 3.73 -3.58 -26.89
C TYR A 65 5.12 -3.66 -26.26
N LEU A 66 5.81 -4.79 -26.43
CA LEU A 66 7.17 -4.98 -25.95
C LEU A 66 8.16 -4.03 -26.63
N LEU A 67 8.02 -3.85 -27.95
CA LEU A 67 8.84 -2.92 -28.74
C LEU A 67 8.63 -1.47 -28.30
N ALA A 68 7.37 -1.06 -28.11
CA ALA A 68 7.06 0.28 -27.62
C ALA A 68 7.65 0.51 -26.22
N GLY A 69 7.50 -0.44 -25.31
CA GLY A 69 8.09 -0.37 -23.95
C GLY A 69 9.62 -0.27 -24.00
N PHE A 70 10.27 -1.07 -24.81
CA PHE A 70 11.73 -0.99 -25.03
C PHE A 70 12.16 0.38 -25.56
N CYS A 71 11.48 0.89 -26.58
CA CYS A 71 11.78 2.17 -27.20
C CYS A 71 11.58 3.33 -26.22
N LEU A 72 10.51 3.32 -25.41
CA LEU A 72 10.27 4.31 -24.36
C LEU A 72 11.37 4.26 -23.29
N PHE A 73 11.78 3.06 -22.88
CA PHE A 73 12.90 2.90 -21.93
C PHE A 73 14.21 3.42 -22.49
N LEU A 74 14.59 3.02 -23.69
CA LEU A 74 15.82 3.49 -24.32
C LEU A 74 15.79 5.00 -24.52
N GLY A 75 14.67 5.56 -24.99
CA GLY A 75 14.49 7.01 -25.14
C GLY A 75 14.69 7.75 -23.81
N PHE A 76 14.09 7.27 -22.74
CA PHE A 76 14.27 7.83 -21.40
C PHE A 76 15.72 7.73 -20.92
N PHE A 77 16.36 6.55 -21.11
CA PHE A 77 17.75 6.37 -20.72
C PHE A 77 18.69 7.34 -21.44
N LEU A 78 18.47 7.59 -22.73
CA LEU A 78 19.29 8.51 -23.54
C LEU A 78 19.26 9.96 -23.02
N LEU A 79 18.19 10.40 -22.34
CA LEU A 79 18.13 11.73 -21.73
C LEU A 79 19.18 11.90 -20.60
N PHE A 80 19.55 10.81 -19.95
CA PHE A 80 20.51 10.80 -18.83
C PHE A 80 21.85 10.16 -19.20
N ALA A 81 22.01 9.66 -20.44
CA ALA A 81 23.22 8.98 -20.91
C ALA A 81 24.36 9.95 -21.23
N HIS A 82 24.76 10.80 -20.27
CA HIS A 82 25.83 11.77 -20.36
C HIS A 82 27.12 11.21 -19.70
N ARG A 83 28.30 11.74 -20.07
CA ARG A 83 29.60 11.24 -19.61
C ARG A 83 29.74 11.08 -18.09
N TYR A 84 29.04 11.88 -17.30
CA TYR A 84 29.10 11.85 -15.84
C TYR A 84 27.94 11.05 -15.20
N THR A 85 26.84 10.89 -15.91
CA THR A 85 25.60 10.31 -15.38
C THR A 85 25.32 8.90 -15.89
N ILE A 86 25.86 8.51 -17.04
CA ILE A 86 25.52 7.24 -17.70
C ILE A 86 25.72 6.01 -16.80
N LYS A 87 26.88 5.90 -16.14
CA LYS A 87 27.16 4.75 -15.24
C LYS A 87 26.34 4.81 -13.96
N PRO A 88 26.33 5.91 -13.16
CA PRO A 88 25.49 6.00 -11.97
C PRO A 88 24.01 5.74 -12.26
N PHE A 89 23.51 6.26 -13.38
CA PHE A 89 22.10 6.06 -13.76
C PHE A 89 21.82 4.63 -14.24
N ALA A 90 22.71 4.02 -15.00
CA ALA A 90 22.61 2.60 -15.38
C ALA A 90 22.63 1.67 -14.16
N ILE A 91 23.51 1.93 -13.18
CA ILE A 91 23.57 1.17 -11.94
C ILE A 91 22.27 1.31 -11.15
N LEU A 92 21.77 2.53 -10.97
CA LEU A 92 20.51 2.79 -10.27
C LEU A 92 19.35 2.03 -10.93
N LEU A 93 19.20 2.13 -12.25
CA LEU A 93 18.16 1.40 -12.99
C LEU A 93 18.32 -0.12 -12.87
N THR A 94 19.54 -0.63 -12.91
CA THR A 94 19.81 -2.07 -12.76
C THR A 94 19.37 -2.57 -11.39
N VAL A 95 19.76 -1.87 -10.32
CA VAL A 95 19.38 -2.25 -8.94
C VAL A 95 17.88 -2.22 -8.76
N CYS A 96 17.23 -1.10 -9.10
CA CYS A 96 15.78 -0.95 -8.96
C CYS A 96 15.01 -1.96 -9.81
N SER A 97 15.43 -2.20 -11.05
CA SER A 97 14.77 -3.14 -11.97
C SER A 97 14.95 -4.59 -11.53
N GLY A 98 16.14 -4.98 -11.08
CA GLY A 98 16.40 -6.34 -10.59
C GLY A 98 15.56 -6.69 -9.37
N ILE A 99 15.47 -5.76 -8.40
CA ILE A 99 14.60 -5.90 -7.22
C ILE A 99 13.13 -5.96 -7.63
N ALA A 100 12.68 -5.03 -8.46
CA ALA A 100 11.30 -4.98 -8.94
C ALA A 100 10.90 -6.28 -9.66
N THR A 101 11.79 -6.82 -10.50
CA THR A 101 11.55 -8.09 -11.21
C THR A 101 11.33 -9.25 -10.25
N TYR A 102 12.11 -9.35 -9.17
CA TYR A 102 11.90 -10.36 -8.14
C TYR A 102 10.47 -10.28 -7.56
N PHE A 103 10.03 -9.10 -7.15
CA PHE A 103 8.68 -8.93 -6.56
C PHE A 103 7.55 -9.18 -7.56
N ILE A 104 7.71 -8.74 -8.81
CA ILE A 104 6.71 -9.00 -9.87
C ILE A 104 6.56 -10.50 -10.14
N VAL A 105 7.69 -11.20 -10.27
CA VAL A 105 7.68 -12.63 -10.61
C VAL A 105 7.22 -13.47 -9.43
N LYS A 106 7.66 -13.12 -8.22
CA LYS A 106 7.45 -13.93 -7.02
C LYS A 106 6.09 -13.71 -6.39
N TYR A 107 5.68 -12.46 -6.26
CA TYR A 107 4.46 -12.08 -5.53
C TYR A 107 3.34 -11.58 -6.46
N GLY A 108 3.59 -11.48 -7.75
CA GLY A 108 2.60 -10.99 -8.71
C GLY A 108 2.22 -9.52 -8.54
N VAL A 109 2.98 -8.76 -7.76
CA VAL A 109 2.68 -7.34 -7.47
C VAL A 109 2.94 -6.46 -8.68
N ALA A 110 2.15 -5.40 -8.81
CA ALA A 110 2.39 -4.36 -9.79
C ALA A 110 3.27 -3.26 -9.19
N ILE A 111 4.34 -2.90 -9.89
CA ILE A 111 5.21 -1.80 -9.44
C ILE A 111 4.68 -0.49 -10.00
N ASP A 112 3.99 0.23 -9.16
CA ASP A 112 3.43 1.56 -9.44
C ASP A 112 3.91 2.61 -8.44
N SER A 113 3.35 3.82 -8.50
CA SER A 113 3.70 4.90 -7.55
C SER A 113 3.34 4.57 -6.10
N SER A 114 2.35 3.70 -5.86
CA SER A 114 1.97 3.29 -4.51
C SER A 114 3.00 2.35 -3.92
N MET A 115 3.39 1.34 -4.70
CA MET A 115 4.41 0.38 -4.29
C MET A 115 5.78 1.06 -4.06
N ILE A 116 6.17 2.02 -4.91
CA ILE A 116 7.40 2.81 -4.71
C ILE A 116 7.33 3.61 -3.39
N ARG A 117 6.20 4.24 -3.11
CA ARG A 117 6.03 4.99 -1.85
C ARG A 117 6.00 4.07 -0.64
N ASN A 118 5.31 2.93 -0.71
CA ASN A 118 5.33 1.93 0.34
C ASN A 118 6.76 1.48 0.63
N ALA A 119 7.53 1.12 -0.41
CA ALA A 119 8.93 0.71 -0.25
C ALA A 119 9.83 1.77 0.41
N VAL A 120 9.56 3.06 0.20
CA VAL A 120 10.29 4.17 0.85
C VAL A 120 9.89 4.34 2.32
N HIS A 121 8.65 3.99 2.68
CA HIS A 121 8.11 4.15 4.03
C HIS A 121 8.13 2.86 4.86
N THR A 122 8.47 1.72 4.25
CA THR A 122 8.60 0.42 4.93
C THR A 122 9.73 0.46 5.97
N ASP A 123 9.47 -0.01 7.18
CA ASP A 123 10.47 -0.06 8.22
C ASP A 123 11.51 -1.18 8.02
N VAL A 124 12.63 -1.09 8.74
CA VAL A 124 13.76 -2.03 8.59
C VAL A 124 13.36 -3.46 8.97
N THR A 125 12.43 -3.62 9.90
CA THR A 125 11.96 -4.94 10.37
C THR A 125 11.15 -5.62 9.26
N GLU A 126 10.24 -4.89 8.63
CA GLU A 126 9.43 -5.37 7.52
C GLU A 126 10.29 -5.67 6.28
N VAL A 127 11.28 -4.81 5.96
CA VAL A 127 12.25 -5.10 4.91
C VAL A 127 13.00 -6.41 5.19
N GLY A 128 13.41 -6.64 6.45
CA GLY A 128 14.06 -7.90 6.86
C GLY A 128 13.19 -9.13 6.61
N GLN A 129 11.87 -9.03 6.81
CA GLN A 129 10.92 -10.12 6.57
C GLN A 129 10.74 -10.44 5.06
N LEU A 130 10.93 -9.47 4.19
CA LEU A 130 10.84 -9.64 2.74
C LEU A 130 12.11 -10.24 2.13
N LEU A 131 13.24 -10.23 2.85
CA LEU A 131 14.48 -10.83 2.40
C LEU A 131 14.44 -12.35 2.53
N SER A 132 14.53 -13.05 1.40
CA SER A 132 14.56 -14.51 1.35
C SER A 132 15.76 -15.04 0.57
N ALA A 133 16.17 -16.28 0.87
CA ALA A 133 17.26 -16.93 0.13
C ALA A 133 16.98 -17.03 -1.38
N GLN A 134 15.72 -17.05 -1.78
CA GLN A 134 15.31 -17.07 -3.18
C GLN A 134 15.55 -15.75 -3.91
N MET A 135 15.78 -14.66 -3.19
CA MET A 135 16.18 -13.38 -3.77
C MET A 135 17.63 -13.40 -4.27
N ILE A 136 18.48 -14.28 -3.71
CA ILE A 136 19.91 -14.37 -4.02
C ILE A 136 20.18 -14.55 -5.52
N PRO A 137 19.60 -15.53 -6.23
CA PRO A 137 19.83 -15.68 -7.66
C PRO A 137 19.38 -14.47 -8.49
N TYR A 138 18.30 -13.81 -8.12
CA TYR A 138 17.86 -12.57 -8.79
C TYR A 138 18.86 -11.43 -8.57
N ILE A 139 19.32 -11.23 -7.35
CA ILE A 139 20.33 -10.21 -7.02
C ILE A 139 21.64 -10.51 -7.74
N LEU A 140 22.09 -11.77 -7.76
CA LEU A 140 23.31 -12.16 -8.48
C LEU A 140 23.21 -11.90 -9.98
N LEU A 141 22.15 -12.39 -10.63
CA LEU A 141 22.00 -12.37 -12.07
C LEU A 141 21.54 -11.01 -12.61
N LEU A 142 20.61 -10.34 -11.93
CA LEU A 142 19.98 -9.11 -12.42
C LEU A 142 20.61 -7.83 -11.83
N VAL A 143 21.40 -7.94 -10.76
CA VAL A 143 22.02 -6.78 -10.12
C VAL A 143 23.55 -6.89 -10.14
N ILE A 144 24.14 -7.86 -9.43
CA ILE A 144 25.59 -7.91 -9.19
C ILE A 144 26.36 -8.06 -10.50
N LEU A 145 26.01 -9.05 -11.33
CA LEU A 145 26.71 -9.29 -12.59
C LEU A 145 26.58 -8.10 -13.57
N PRO A 146 25.40 -7.54 -13.83
CA PRO A 146 25.29 -6.36 -14.70
C PRO A 146 25.99 -5.12 -14.13
N VAL A 147 25.90 -4.87 -12.82
CA VAL A 147 26.61 -3.75 -12.18
C VAL A 147 28.13 -3.92 -12.33
N ALA A 148 28.67 -5.13 -12.13
CA ALA A 148 30.10 -5.40 -12.38
C ALA A 148 30.47 -5.12 -13.84
N ALA A 149 29.68 -5.55 -14.82
CA ALA A 149 29.90 -5.25 -16.23
C ALA A 149 29.87 -3.74 -16.51
N ILE A 150 28.91 -2.99 -15.94
CA ILE A 150 28.83 -1.52 -16.08
C ILE A 150 30.12 -0.84 -15.52
N LEU A 151 30.59 -1.29 -14.35
CA LEU A 151 31.79 -0.73 -13.72
C LEU A 151 33.03 -1.00 -14.55
N LEU A 152 33.14 -2.17 -15.17
CA LEU A 152 34.27 -2.57 -16.02
C LEU A 152 34.26 -1.91 -17.41
N ALA A 153 33.13 -1.40 -17.89
CA ALA A 153 33.02 -0.71 -19.16
C ALA A 153 33.82 0.61 -19.15
N ASP A 154 34.69 0.81 -20.15
CA ASP A 154 35.37 2.08 -20.41
C ASP A 154 34.64 2.79 -21.55
N ILE A 155 33.74 3.70 -21.18
CA ILE A 155 32.80 4.32 -22.13
C ILE A 155 33.48 5.50 -22.80
N THR A 156 33.60 5.42 -24.13
CA THR A 156 34.17 6.50 -24.95
C THR A 156 33.07 7.39 -25.51
N PHE A 157 33.32 8.69 -25.45
CA PHE A 157 32.40 9.73 -25.95
C PHE A 157 33.03 10.46 -27.13
N GLU A 158 32.26 10.71 -28.15
CA GLU A 158 32.62 11.61 -29.22
C GLU A 158 32.65 13.07 -28.74
N SER A 159 32.96 14.01 -29.65
CA SER A 159 32.86 15.43 -29.35
C SER A 159 31.41 15.80 -28.91
N PRO A 160 31.23 16.76 -27.98
CA PRO A 160 29.92 17.07 -27.40
C PRO A 160 28.82 17.34 -28.44
N ARG A 161 29.15 18.00 -29.54
CA ARG A 161 28.19 18.26 -30.61
C ARG A 161 27.75 16.99 -31.35
N ARG A 162 28.70 16.10 -31.70
CA ARG A 162 28.37 14.81 -32.37
C ARG A 162 27.58 13.91 -31.46
N TYR A 163 27.99 13.80 -30.20
CA TYR A 163 27.27 13.07 -29.18
C TYR A 163 25.82 13.53 -29.04
N LEU A 164 25.59 14.84 -28.90
CA LEU A 164 24.24 15.40 -28.73
C LEU A 164 23.36 15.10 -29.95
N TRP A 165 23.86 15.30 -31.16
CA TRP A 165 23.12 14.99 -32.39
C TRP A 165 22.83 13.51 -32.58
N ALA A 166 23.77 12.62 -32.25
CA ALA A 166 23.59 11.18 -32.29
C ALA A 166 22.49 10.73 -31.31
N SER A 167 22.56 11.21 -30.07
CA SER A 167 21.55 10.92 -29.03
C SER A 167 20.18 11.44 -29.39
N LEU A 168 20.08 12.68 -29.93
CA LEU A 168 18.82 13.27 -30.36
C LEU A 168 18.18 12.51 -31.54
N LYS A 169 18.98 12.14 -32.56
CA LYS A 169 18.47 11.34 -33.68
C LYS A 169 17.94 9.99 -33.20
N LEU A 170 18.71 9.31 -32.36
CA LEU A 170 18.28 8.02 -31.80
C LEU A 170 17.03 8.18 -30.92
N PHE A 171 16.96 9.22 -30.10
CA PHE A 171 15.78 9.52 -29.27
C PHE A 171 14.53 9.71 -30.13
N VAL A 172 14.61 10.57 -31.17
CA VAL A 172 13.47 10.80 -32.09
C VAL A 172 13.06 9.50 -32.78
N LEU A 173 14.02 8.71 -33.24
CA LEU A 173 13.76 7.43 -33.91
C LEU A 173 13.00 6.48 -32.97
N VAL A 174 13.51 6.25 -31.75
CA VAL A 174 12.87 5.29 -30.83
C VAL A 174 11.49 5.76 -30.36
N VAL A 175 11.30 7.06 -30.12
CA VAL A 175 9.99 7.62 -29.78
C VAL A 175 9.00 7.46 -30.95
N SER A 176 9.45 7.68 -32.19
CA SER A 176 8.61 7.47 -33.37
C SER A 176 8.21 6.00 -33.55
N ILE A 177 9.14 5.07 -33.33
CA ILE A 177 8.86 3.63 -33.36
C ILE A 177 7.85 3.25 -32.27
N ALA A 178 8.03 3.76 -31.04
CA ALA A 178 7.09 3.52 -29.96
C ALA A 178 5.68 4.02 -30.29
N ALA A 179 5.57 5.24 -30.79
CA ALA A 179 4.29 5.83 -31.19
C ALA A 179 3.62 5.02 -32.32
N ALA A 180 4.37 4.64 -33.34
CA ALA A 180 3.86 3.84 -34.45
C ALA A 180 3.39 2.45 -33.99
N SER A 181 4.19 1.76 -33.14
CA SER A 181 3.83 0.44 -32.61
C SER A 181 2.54 0.49 -31.78
N LEU A 182 2.41 1.50 -30.92
CA LEU A 182 1.19 1.70 -30.11
C LEU A 182 -0.02 2.08 -30.96
N TYR A 183 0.18 2.87 -32.02
CA TYR A 183 -0.90 3.30 -32.89
C TYR A 183 -1.43 2.16 -33.76
N ILE A 184 -0.55 1.34 -34.34
CA ILE A 184 -0.92 0.22 -35.22
C ILE A 184 -1.73 -0.82 -34.42
N GLU A 185 -1.30 -1.18 -33.23
CA GLU A 185 -1.91 -2.24 -32.42
C GLU A 185 -2.78 -1.71 -31.27
N TYR A 186 -3.22 -0.45 -31.35
CA TYR A 186 -3.94 0.22 -30.26
C TYR A 186 -5.12 -0.58 -29.73
N GLN A 187 -5.98 -1.11 -30.64
CA GLN A 187 -7.18 -1.82 -30.22
C GLN A 187 -6.86 -3.15 -29.51
N ALA A 188 -5.86 -3.88 -29.98
CA ALA A 188 -5.46 -5.15 -29.37
C ALA A 188 -4.79 -4.92 -28.02
N ILE A 189 -3.91 -3.91 -27.91
CA ILE A 189 -3.28 -3.51 -26.64
C ILE A 189 -4.33 -3.03 -25.65
N PHE A 190 -5.33 -2.27 -26.11
CA PHE A 190 -6.43 -1.80 -25.25
C PHE A 190 -7.28 -2.96 -24.72
N ARG A 191 -7.62 -3.96 -25.58
CA ARG A 191 -8.33 -5.17 -25.14
C ARG A 191 -7.51 -5.97 -24.12
N ALA A 192 -6.21 -6.16 -24.36
CA ALA A 192 -5.32 -6.82 -23.40
C ALA A 192 -5.22 -6.04 -22.08
N GLY A 193 -5.25 -4.71 -22.15
CA GLY A 193 -5.35 -3.83 -20.99
C GLY A 193 -6.60 -4.10 -20.15
N ASN A 194 -7.75 -4.27 -20.79
CA ASN A 194 -9.01 -4.58 -20.10
C ASN A 194 -9.02 -6.02 -19.57
N ALA A 195 -8.58 -7.01 -20.37
CA ALA A 195 -8.48 -8.40 -19.96
C ALA A 195 -7.54 -8.61 -18.76
N SER A 196 -6.46 -7.82 -18.70
CA SER A 196 -5.53 -7.82 -17.55
C SER A 196 -5.98 -6.92 -16.40
N ASN A 197 -7.19 -6.36 -16.44
CA ASN A 197 -7.63 -5.33 -15.49
C ASN A 197 -6.59 -4.21 -15.32
N LYS A 198 -5.99 -3.76 -16.43
CA LYS A 198 -4.92 -2.73 -16.51
C LYS A 198 -3.57 -3.11 -15.89
N TYR A 199 -3.40 -4.31 -15.34
CA TYR A 199 -2.11 -4.74 -14.79
C TYR A 199 -0.96 -4.69 -15.81
N ILE A 200 -1.28 -4.88 -17.10
CA ILE A 200 -0.31 -4.83 -18.19
C ILE A 200 0.52 -3.53 -18.17
N VAL A 201 -0.10 -2.38 -17.86
CA VAL A 201 0.55 -1.06 -17.83
C VAL A 201 1.68 -1.00 -16.79
N TYR A 202 1.60 -1.82 -15.74
CA TYR A 202 2.54 -1.86 -14.63
C TYR A 202 3.49 -3.06 -14.68
N SER A 203 3.53 -3.79 -15.81
CA SER A 203 4.23 -5.08 -15.90
C SER A 203 5.57 -5.02 -16.63
N LEU A 204 5.85 -3.95 -17.40
CA LEU A 204 7.10 -3.82 -18.15
C LEU A 204 8.20 -3.16 -17.32
N VAL A 205 9.23 -3.92 -17.00
CA VAL A 205 10.44 -3.43 -16.32
C VAL A 205 11.47 -2.99 -17.38
N PRO A 206 12.11 -1.83 -17.23
CA PRO A 206 12.06 -0.85 -16.15
C PRO A 206 11.03 0.28 -16.31
N VAL A 207 10.17 0.24 -17.32
CA VAL A 207 9.23 1.33 -17.64
C VAL A 207 8.30 1.63 -16.46
N ASN A 208 7.79 0.59 -15.79
CA ASN A 208 6.95 0.71 -14.61
C ASN A 208 7.70 1.32 -13.42
N VAL A 209 8.95 0.93 -13.19
CA VAL A 209 9.80 1.51 -12.12
C VAL A 209 10.01 3.01 -12.37
N ILE A 210 10.35 3.38 -13.61
CA ILE A 210 10.56 4.79 -14.00
C ILE A 210 9.27 5.60 -13.83
N SER A 211 8.17 5.15 -14.43
CA SER A 211 6.88 5.86 -14.37
C SER A 211 6.33 5.91 -12.94
N GLY A 212 6.46 4.83 -12.18
CA GLY A 212 6.10 4.76 -10.77
C GLY A 212 6.89 5.74 -9.92
N SER A 213 8.21 5.83 -10.12
CA SER A 213 9.09 6.76 -9.40
C SER A 213 8.79 8.22 -9.73
N ILE A 214 8.57 8.56 -11.00
CA ILE A 214 8.19 9.92 -11.42
C ILE A 214 6.84 10.31 -10.79
N ASN A 215 5.85 9.42 -10.83
CA ASN A 215 4.54 9.65 -10.24
C ASN A 215 4.61 9.75 -8.69
N ALA A 216 5.42 8.92 -8.03
CA ALA A 216 5.65 9.00 -6.60
C ALA A 216 6.29 10.33 -6.21
N ALA A 217 7.35 10.75 -6.92
CA ALA A 217 8.02 12.03 -6.70
C ALA A 217 7.06 13.21 -6.93
N SER A 218 6.25 13.18 -8.01
CA SER A 218 5.28 14.24 -8.28
C SER A 218 4.23 14.39 -7.17
N LYS A 219 3.79 13.26 -6.59
CA LYS A 219 2.86 13.26 -5.47
C LYS A 219 3.51 13.74 -4.16
N ALA A 220 4.79 13.45 -3.95
CA ALA A 220 5.54 13.93 -2.79
C ALA A 220 5.76 15.45 -2.82
N VAL A 221 5.91 16.03 -4.03
CA VAL A 221 6.13 17.48 -4.22
C VAL A 221 4.82 18.27 -4.20
N LYS A 222 3.71 17.69 -4.67
CA LYS A 222 2.39 18.36 -4.69
C LYS A 222 1.95 18.95 -3.36
N PRO A 223 2.09 18.29 -2.19
CA PRO A 223 1.75 18.87 -0.90
C PRO A 223 2.56 20.12 -0.56
N TRP A 224 3.80 20.21 -1.05
CA TRP A 224 4.66 21.38 -0.82
C TRP A 224 4.11 22.64 -1.50
N PHE A 225 3.56 22.47 -2.71
CA PHE A 225 2.86 23.55 -3.41
C PHE A 225 1.43 23.76 -2.88
N LYS A 226 0.77 22.71 -2.36
CA LYS A 226 -0.57 22.80 -1.74
C LYS A 226 -0.55 23.37 -0.32
N LYS A 227 0.58 23.36 0.39
CA LYS A 227 0.69 23.90 1.76
C LYS A 227 0.33 25.39 1.85
N GLN A 228 0.39 26.12 0.74
CA GLN A 228 -0.13 27.49 0.63
C GLN A 228 -1.66 27.58 0.44
N GLN A 229 -2.35 26.45 0.15
CA GLN A 229 -3.82 26.40 0.02
C GLN A 229 -4.51 25.80 1.26
N LYS A 230 -3.76 25.34 2.26
CA LYS A 230 -4.29 24.60 3.43
C LYS A 230 -4.89 25.48 4.53
N ASP A 231 -4.88 26.79 4.38
CA ASP A 231 -5.70 27.71 5.19
C ASP A 231 -7.11 27.87 4.57
N MET A 232 -7.71 26.75 4.14
CA MET A 232 -9.14 26.80 3.85
C MET A 232 -9.86 27.09 5.18
N GLU A 233 -10.26 28.36 5.33
CA GLU A 233 -11.16 28.78 6.39
C GLU A 233 -12.48 28.03 6.19
N PHE A 234 -12.70 26.99 6.96
CA PHE A 234 -14.00 26.38 7.14
C PHE A 234 -14.43 26.54 8.58
N SER A 235 -15.69 26.82 8.79
CA SER A 235 -16.31 26.79 10.11
C SER A 235 -16.70 25.36 10.44
N ALA A 236 -16.42 24.91 11.65
CA ALA A 236 -16.94 23.67 12.20
C ALA A 236 -17.46 23.95 13.61
N GLN A 237 -18.68 23.55 13.88
CA GLN A 237 -19.31 23.74 15.18
C GLN A 237 -20.21 22.57 15.53
N VAL A 238 -20.30 22.29 16.82
CA VAL A 238 -21.29 21.37 17.36
C VAL A 238 -22.62 22.11 17.44
N SER A 239 -23.62 21.68 16.67
CA SER A 239 -24.94 22.32 16.65
C SER A 239 -25.83 21.91 17.83
N ARG A 240 -25.56 20.73 18.43
CA ARG A 240 -26.30 20.22 19.60
C ARG A 240 -25.30 19.65 20.60
N PRO A 241 -25.17 20.20 21.81
CA PRO A 241 -24.34 19.62 22.87
C PRO A 241 -24.86 18.22 23.22
N GLY A 242 -23.97 17.38 23.76
CA GLY A 242 -24.32 16.02 24.13
C GLY A 242 -23.23 15.37 24.98
N ASN A 243 -23.49 14.13 25.37
CA ASN A 243 -22.60 13.31 26.20
C ASN A 243 -22.37 11.96 25.49
N LEU A 244 -21.30 11.86 24.73
CA LEU A 244 -21.02 10.67 23.91
C LEU A 244 -19.51 10.54 23.64
N VAL A 245 -19.01 9.34 23.85
CA VAL A 245 -17.68 8.93 23.39
C VAL A 245 -17.84 8.17 22.06
N VAL A 246 -17.20 8.64 21.00
CA VAL A 246 -17.11 7.89 19.73
C VAL A 246 -15.69 7.35 19.61
N VAL A 247 -15.60 6.04 19.46
CA VAL A 247 -14.32 5.34 19.21
C VAL A 247 -14.32 4.79 17.80
N LEU A 248 -13.41 5.27 16.97
CA LEU A 248 -13.14 4.75 15.64
C LEU A 248 -11.89 3.89 15.67
N ALA A 249 -12.05 2.59 15.58
CA ALA A 249 -10.97 1.61 15.51
C ALA A 249 -10.73 1.20 14.06
N VAL A 250 -9.53 1.44 13.55
CA VAL A 250 -9.12 1.06 12.20
C VAL A 250 -8.11 -0.07 12.29
N GLY A 251 -8.48 -1.23 11.73
CA GLY A 251 -7.63 -2.41 11.60
C GLY A 251 -6.83 -2.39 10.29
N GLU A 252 -5.84 -3.27 10.20
CA GLU A 252 -4.92 -3.41 9.07
C GLU A 252 -5.17 -4.75 8.37
N SER A 253 -5.38 -4.74 7.04
CA SER A 253 -5.40 -5.93 6.15
C SER A 253 -6.40 -7.03 6.53
N SER A 254 -7.45 -6.74 7.33
CA SER A 254 -8.41 -7.75 7.81
C SER A 254 -9.58 -7.90 6.84
N ARG A 255 -9.59 -9.00 6.06
CA ARG A 255 -10.67 -9.26 5.10
C ARG A 255 -11.90 -9.89 5.76
N ARG A 256 -13.10 -9.39 5.44
CA ARG A 256 -14.38 -9.88 5.96
C ARG A 256 -14.60 -11.37 5.77
N ARG A 257 -14.12 -11.93 4.66
CA ARG A 257 -14.29 -13.33 4.28
C ARG A 257 -13.69 -14.35 5.25
N ASN A 258 -12.79 -13.93 6.16
CA ASN A 258 -12.23 -14.79 7.20
C ASN A 258 -12.83 -14.53 8.59
N PHE A 259 -13.85 -13.68 8.70
CA PHE A 259 -14.59 -13.50 9.95
C PHE A 259 -15.74 -14.51 10.04
N SER A 260 -15.73 -15.38 11.05
CA SER A 260 -16.82 -16.35 11.30
C SER A 260 -18.15 -15.67 11.60
N LEU A 261 -18.13 -14.43 12.12
CA LEU A 261 -19.31 -13.58 12.29
C LEU A 261 -20.01 -13.23 10.96
N TYR A 262 -19.31 -13.27 9.84
CA TYR A 262 -19.84 -13.00 8.50
C TYR A 262 -20.03 -14.28 7.67
N GLY A 263 -20.09 -15.46 8.33
CA GLY A 263 -20.36 -16.74 7.70
C GLY A 263 -19.12 -17.50 7.20
N TYR A 264 -17.93 -17.19 7.69
CA TYR A 264 -16.74 -17.99 7.42
C TYR A 264 -16.80 -19.30 8.21
N GLU A 265 -16.87 -20.44 7.49
CA GLU A 265 -17.11 -21.75 8.09
C GLU A 265 -15.84 -22.58 8.34
N ARG A 266 -14.71 -22.22 7.70
CA ARG A 266 -13.47 -23.00 7.80
C ARG A 266 -12.91 -23.05 9.23
N ARG A 267 -13.00 -21.91 9.95
CA ARG A 267 -12.51 -21.75 11.32
C ARG A 267 -13.42 -20.81 12.10
N LYS A 268 -13.52 -21.01 13.40
CA LYS A 268 -14.19 -20.10 14.31
C LYS A 268 -13.22 -18.98 14.71
N THR A 269 -13.15 -17.95 13.88
CA THR A 269 -12.17 -16.86 14.01
C THR A 269 -12.64 -15.73 14.91
N ASN A 270 -13.93 -15.67 15.29
CA ASN A 270 -14.50 -14.60 16.13
C ASN A 270 -15.24 -15.14 17.38
N PRO A 271 -14.61 -16.00 18.23
CA PRO A 271 -15.28 -16.61 19.37
C PRO A 271 -15.60 -15.64 20.51
N GLU A 272 -14.92 -14.50 20.60
CA GLU A 272 -15.14 -13.49 21.65
C GLU A 272 -16.23 -12.50 21.23
N LEU A 273 -16.14 -11.92 20.06
CA LEU A 273 -17.15 -11.00 19.52
C LEU A 273 -18.53 -11.65 19.37
N GLU A 274 -18.60 -12.94 19.05
CA GLU A 274 -19.85 -13.69 18.96
C GLU A 274 -20.68 -13.64 20.26
N LYS A 275 -20.01 -13.50 21.42
CA LYS A 275 -20.64 -13.42 22.73
C LYS A 275 -21.18 -12.03 23.07
N ILE A 276 -20.79 -11.01 22.31
CA ILE A 276 -21.19 -9.63 22.57
C ILE A 276 -22.57 -9.37 21.95
N ALA A 277 -23.55 -9.10 22.80
CA ALA A 277 -24.89 -8.76 22.32
C ALA A 277 -24.95 -7.37 21.69
N GLY A 278 -25.83 -7.20 20.69
CA GLY A 278 -26.10 -5.90 20.08
C GLY A 278 -24.99 -5.38 19.17
N LEU A 279 -24.16 -6.27 18.60
CA LEU A 279 -23.30 -5.92 17.49
C LEU A 279 -24.11 -5.74 16.20
N HIS A 280 -23.81 -4.68 15.47
CA HIS A 280 -24.29 -4.49 14.10
C HIS A 280 -23.15 -4.89 13.16
N LEU A 281 -23.36 -5.95 12.40
CA LEU A 281 -22.42 -6.47 11.41
C LEU A 281 -22.81 -5.95 10.03
N LEU A 282 -21.96 -5.13 9.43
CA LEU A 282 -22.26 -4.41 8.21
C LEU A 282 -21.26 -4.79 7.12
N ASP A 283 -21.71 -4.89 5.88
CA ASP A 283 -20.89 -5.23 4.72
C ASP A 283 -20.25 -3.97 4.17
N ALA A 284 -18.93 -3.82 4.34
CA ALA A 284 -18.20 -2.67 3.82
C ALA A 284 -17.19 -3.04 2.75
N VAL A 285 -16.84 -2.06 1.93
CA VAL A 285 -15.82 -2.20 0.88
C VAL A 285 -14.74 -1.15 1.01
N ALA A 286 -13.51 -1.61 0.89
CA ALA A 286 -12.34 -0.78 0.72
C ALA A 286 -12.25 -0.30 -0.73
N THR A 287 -11.85 0.95 -0.92
CA THR A 287 -11.66 1.53 -2.25
C THR A 287 -10.21 1.48 -2.70
N ARG A 288 -9.28 1.13 -1.79
CA ARG A 288 -7.84 1.00 -2.01
C ARG A 288 -7.31 -0.18 -1.20
N ALA A 289 -6.31 -0.87 -1.73
CA ALA A 289 -5.65 -2.00 -1.08
C ALA A 289 -4.21 -1.63 -0.70
N SER A 290 -4.03 -0.57 0.01
CA SER A 290 -2.78 -0.17 0.65
C SER A 290 -3.12 0.89 1.67
N THR A 291 -2.65 0.73 2.87
CA THR A 291 -2.88 1.60 4.04
C THR A 291 -2.65 3.07 3.73
N LEU A 292 -1.57 3.37 2.98
CA LEU A 292 -1.24 4.72 2.49
C LEU A 292 -2.39 5.42 1.75
N TYR A 293 -3.22 4.67 1.04
CA TYR A 293 -4.32 5.21 0.23
C TYR A 293 -5.69 4.88 0.79
N ALA A 294 -5.79 3.86 1.66
CA ALA A 294 -7.03 3.44 2.29
C ALA A 294 -7.36 4.31 3.50
N LEU A 295 -6.39 4.59 4.39
CA LEU A 295 -6.61 5.45 5.55
C LEU A 295 -7.17 6.84 5.20
N PRO A 296 -6.66 7.54 4.15
CA PRO A 296 -7.27 8.79 3.72
C PRO A 296 -8.72 8.65 3.26
N LYS A 297 -9.17 7.45 2.85
CA LYS A 297 -10.57 7.22 2.48
C LYS A 297 -11.50 7.10 3.68
N ILE A 298 -10.96 6.72 4.82
CA ILE A 298 -11.68 6.64 6.09
C ILE A 298 -11.63 7.99 6.82
N LEU A 299 -10.46 8.61 6.85
CA LEU A 299 -10.14 9.74 7.73
C LEU A 299 -10.06 11.10 7.03
N GLU A 300 -10.24 11.18 5.69
CA GLU A 300 -10.08 12.42 4.95
C GLU A 300 -11.21 12.59 3.92
N LYS A 301 -11.82 13.76 3.88
CA LYS A 301 -12.78 14.19 2.85
C LYS A 301 -12.41 15.61 2.40
N ASN A 302 -12.36 15.84 1.10
CA ASN A 302 -11.98 17.14 0.51
C ASN A 302 -10.58 17.63 0.96
N ASP A 303 -9.61 16.73 1.08
CA ASP A 303 -8.24 17.00 1.58
C ASP A 303 -8.23 17.53 3.05
N ILE A 304 -9.29 17.31 3.84
CA ILE A 304 -9.40 17.71 5.25
C ILE A 304 -9.58 16.47 6.13
N MET A 305 -8.74 16.36 7.16
CA MET A 305 -8.77 15.23 8.10
C MET A 305 -9.99 15.30 9.02
N LEU A 306 -10.64 14.16 9.27
CA LEU A 306 -11.75 14.00 10.22
C LEU A 306 -11.39 14.54 11.61
N THR A 307 -10.19 14.18 12.11
CA THR A 307 -9.69 14.64 13.40
C THR A 307 -9.53 16.16 13.46
N THR A 308 -9.16 16.80 12.34
CA THR A 308 -9.10 18.26 12.23
C THR A 308 -10.49 18.89 12.30
N VAL A 309 -11.49 18.32 11.61
CA VAL A 309 -12.87 18.85 11.62
C VAL A 309 -13.47 18.72 13.02
N VAL A 310 -13.36 17.53 13.62
CA VAL A 310 -13.91 17.23 14.94
C VAL A 310 -13.25 18.09 16.04
N SER A 311 -11.91 18.21 16.00
CA SER A 311 -11.18 19.06 16.96
C SER A 311 -11.50 20.55 16.79
N ARG A 312 -11.63 21.03 15.55
CA ARG A 312 -12.01 22.42 15.26
C ARG A 312 -13.43 22.75 15.72
N ALA A 313 -14.34 21.77 15.71
CA ALA A 313 -15.67 21.90 16.25
C ALA A 313 -15.70 21.94 17.81
N GLY A 314 -14.54 21.86 18.48
CA GLY A 314 -14.42 21.90 19.93
C GLY A 314 -14.60 20.54 20.63
N VAL A 315 -14.64 19.44 19.89
CA VAL A 315 -14.68 18.09 20.48
C VAL A 315 -13.26 17.62 20.80
N PRO A 316 -12.95 17.33 22.08
CA PRO A 316 -11.65 16.78 22.46
C PRO A 316 -11.38 15.47 21.72
N THR A 317 -10.27 15.42 21.01
CA THR A 317 -9.90 14.33 20.10
C THR A 317 -8.53 13.78 20.45
N VAL A 318 -8.34 12.46 20.37
CA VAL A 318 -7.06 11.79 20.59
C VAL A 318 -6.89 10.61 19.65
N CYS A 319 -5.65 10.31 19.29
CA CYS A 319 -5.29 9.13 18.50
C CYS A 319 -4.29 8.28 19.26
N TYR A 320 -4.58 7.00 19.40
CA TYR A 320 -3.70 5.99 19.96
C TYR A 320 -3.30 5.00 18.87
N VAL A 321 -1.99 4.85 18.66
CA VAL A 321 -1.45 4.07 17.55
C VAL A 321 -0.30 3.18 18.03
N ASN A 322 -0.21 1.95 17.53
CA ASN A 322 0.95 1.08 17.73
C ASN A 322 1.93 1.15 16.55
N TYR A 323 1.50 1.68 15.41
CA TYR A 323 2.31 1.83 14.20
C TYR A 323 2.02 3.16 13.50
N THR A 324 3.05 3.99 13.31
CA THR A 324 2.92 5.32 12.66
C THR A 324 3.13 5.17 11.16
N LEU A 325 2.07 5.25 10.37
CA LEU A 325 2.18 5.27 8.90
C LEU A 325 1.97 6.65 8.29
N TYR A 326 1.20 7.52 8.96
CA TYR A 326 0.82 8.83 8.45
C TYR A 326 0.50 9.79 9.59
N ASP A 327 0.58 11.08 9.26
CA ASP A 327 0.02 12.18 10.04
C ASP A 327 -1.53 12.11 10.11
N ASN A 328 -2.11 10.95 10.45
CA ASN A 328 -3.56 10.74 10.51
C ASN A 328 -4.24 11.62 11.56
N CYS A 329 -3.46 12.19 12.46
CA CYS A 329 -3.92 12.98 13.58
C CYS A 329 -3.17 14.33 13.71
N VAL A 330 -2.82 14.94 12.58
CA VAL A 330 -2.00 16.17 12.52
C VAL A 330 -2.49 17.28 13.45
N ALA A 331 -3.82 17.42 13.62
CA ALA A 331 -4.40 18.50 14.43
C ALA A 331 -4.35 18.21 15.94
N VAL A 332 -4.28 16.94 16.35
CA VAL A 332 -4.41 16.53 17.75
C VAL A 332 -3.17 15.81 18.27
N GLY A 333 -2.25 15.46 17.36
CA GLY A 333 -1.09 14.61 17.65
C GLY A 333 -1.46 13.13 17.82
N GLU A 334 -0.50 12.26 17.54
CA GLU A 334 -0.62 10.82 17.76
C GLU A 334 0.11 10.46 19.07
N THR A 335 -0.51 9.63 19.89
CA THR A 335 0.16 8.98 21.01
C THR A 335 0.56 7.58 20.60
N LYS A 336 1.83 7.40 20.28
CA LYS A 336 2.38 6.09 19.91
C LYS A 336 2.70 5.27 21.17
N VAL A 337 2.34 4.00 21.17
CA VAL A 337 2.78 3.07 22.19
C VAL A 337 4.29 2.90 22.10
N SER A 338 5.00 3.19 23.20
CA SER A 338 6.47 3.12 23.27
C SER A 338 6.98 2.01 24.18
N ASN A 339 6.15 1.54 25.11
CA ASN A 339 6.48 0.50 26.08
C ASN A 339 5.65 -0.76 25.78
N CYS A 340 6.17 -1.61 24.90
CA CYS A 340 5.50 -2.84 24.52
C CYS A 340 5.96 -4.00 25.40
N GLY A 341 4.99 -4.74 25.95
CA GLY A 341 5.22 -5.76 26.97
C GLY A 341 5.93 -7.05 26.49
N HIS A 342 6.00 -7.25 25.18
CA HIS A 342 6.42 -8.52 24.56
C HIS A 342 7.87 -8.49 24.05
N GLY A 343 8.83 -8.18 24.95
CA GLY A 343 10.26 -8.14 24.57
C GLY A 343 10.63 -6.99 23.62
N GLY A 344 9.87 -5.88 23.68
CA GLY A 344 10.06 -4.70 22.81
C GLY A 344 9.27 -4.74 21.50
N LYS A 345 8.49 -5.79 21.25
CA LYS A 345 7.56 -5.90 20.13
C LYS A 345 6.18 -5.38 20.53
N CYS A 346 5.61 -4.50 19.73
CA CYS A 346 4.27 -3.95 19.96
C CYS A 346 3.22 -4.76 19.22
N PHE A 347 2.13 -5.08 19.92
CA PHE A 347 0.94 -5.67 19.35
C PHE A 347 -0.26 -4.70 19.40
N ASP A 348 -1.36 -5.06 18.73
CA ASP A 348 -2.53 -4.17 18.65
C ASP A 348 -3.19 -3.95 20.02
N GLU A 349 -3.12 -4.91 20.93
CA GLU A 349 -3.65 -4.78 22.30
C GLU A 349 -2.91 -3.74 23.14
N ASP A 350 -1.68 -3.37 22.80
CA ASP A 350 -0.86 -2.41 23.57
C ASP A 350 -1.42 -0.98 23.54
N VAL A 351 -2.37 -0.66 22.67
CA VAL A 351 -3.10 0.63 22.68
C VAL A 351 -4.24 0.65 23.70
N LEU A 352 -4.74 -0.52 24.16
CA LEU A 352 -5.90 -0.62 25.03
C LEU A 352 -5.71 -0.02 26.43
N PRO A 353 -4.52 -0.09 27.06
CA PRO A 353 -4.25 0.65 28.29
C PRO A 353 -4.46 2.16 28.16
N LEU A 354 -4.11 2.74 27.00
CA LEU A 354 -4.31 4.17 26.73
C LEU A 354 -5.81 4.49 26.61
N LEU A 355 -6.58 3.65 25.91
CA LEU A 355 -8.04 3.78 25.87
C LEU A 355 -8.65 3.71 27.28
N ARG A 356 -8.27 2.73 28.10
CA ARG A 356 -8.78 2.59 29.49
C ARG A 356 -8.44 3.80 30.32
N GLN A 357 -7.23 4.36 30.20
CA GLN A 357 -6.83 5.58 30.90
C GLN A 357 -7.67 6.78 30.44
N ASP A 358 -7.91 6.93 29.14
CA ASP A 358 -8.73 8.00 28.59
C ASP A 358 -10.17 7.95 29.15
N LEU A 359 -10.78 6.75 29.11
CA LEU A 359 -12.12 6.52 29.64
C LEU A 359 -12.21 6.79 31.15
N ALA A 360 -11.18 6.44 31.91
CA ALA A 360 -11.13 6.69 33.37
C ALA A 360 -11.06 8.19 33.71
N THR A 361 -10.55 9.02 32.81
CA THR A 361 -10.45 10.47 33.00
C THR A 361 -11.63 11.24 32.39
N TYR A 362 -12.43 10.58 31.56
CA TYR A 362 -13.61 11.18 30.95
C TYR A 362 -14.68 11.54 32.00
N LYS A 363 -15.26 12.73 31.88
CA LYS A 363 -16.31 13.19 32.79
C LYS A 363 -17.66 13.36 32.09
N SER A 364 -17.69 14.17 31.05
CA SER A 364 -18.89 14.47 30.30
C SER A 364 -18.57 15.21 29.00
N GLY A 365 -19.57 15.34 28.14
CA GLY A 365 -19.46 16.03 26.86
C GLY A 365 -19.14 15.07 25.71
N TYR A 366 -18.72 15.62 24.58
CA TYR A 366 -18.28 14.80 23.45
C TYR A 366 -16.79 14.45 23.58
N ARG A 367 -16.43 13.24 23.16
CA ARG A 367 -15.04 12.76 23.07
C ARG A 367 -14.85 11.90 21.83
N PHE A 368 -13.84 12.18 21.04
CA PHE A 368 -13.45 11.37 19.90
C PHE A 368 -12.13 10.66 20.13
N VAL A 369 -12.11 9.35 19.97
CA VAL A 369 -10.91 8.52 20.11
C VAL A 369 -10.72 7.75 18.80
N VAL A 370 -9.54 7.87 18.21
CA VAL A 370 -9.12 7.04 17.06
C VAL A 370 -8.13 6.00 17.57
N LEU A 371 -8.41 4.72 17.31
CA LEU A 371 -7.49 3.61 17.55
C LEU A 371 -6.99 3.12 16.19
N HIS A 372 -5.68 3.01 16.01
CA HIS A 372 -5.11 2.41 14.81
C HIS A 372 -4.33 1.14 15.17
N PHE A 373 -4.85 0.01 14.72
CA PHE A 373 -4.30 -1.33 14.92
C PHE A 373 -3.44 -1.70 13.71
N GLY A 374 -2.21 -1.17 13.67
CA GLY A 374 -1.32 -1.32 12.52
C GLY A 374 -0.59 -2.67 12.43
N GLY A 375 -0.72 -3.55 13.46
CA GLY A 375 -0.24 -4.92 13.43
C GLY A 375 -1.09 -5.81 12.53
N GLY A 376 -2.39 -5.79 12.77
CA GLY A 376 -3.45 -6.40 11.97
C GLY A 376 -3.17 -7.77 11.39
N SER A 377 -3.68 -8.00 10.18
CA SER A 377 -3.57 -9.27 9.44
C SER A 377 -2.63 -9.17 8.24
N HIS A 378 -1.53 -8.44 8.38
CA HIS A 378 -0.59 -8.14 7.30
C HIS A 378 0.51 -9.19 7.14
N GLY A 379 0.70 -9.71 5.90
CA GLY A 379 1.79 -10.64 5.55
C GLY A 379 3.17 -9.96 5.40
N PRO A 380 4.24 -10.72 5.12
CA PRO A 380 4.30 -12.17 4.90
C PRO A 380 4.37 -13.03 6.17
N LEU A 381 4.86 -12.50 7.30
CA LEU A 381 5.02 -13.24 8.55
C LEU A 381 3.84 -13.00 9.50
N TYR A 382 2.69 -13.58 9.18
CA TYR A 382 1.47 -13.47 10.00
C TYR A 382 1.67 -13.87 11.46
N ARG A 383 2.54 -14.86 11.74
CA ARG A 383 2.90 -15.28 13.11
C ARG A 383 3.51 -14.17 13.96
N GLU A 384 4.02 -13.14 13.33
CA GLU A 384 4.63 -12.01 14.03
C GLU A 384 3.63 -10.91 14.35
N ARG A 385 2.37 -11.05 13.90
CA ARG A 385 1.32 -10.05 14.08
C ARG A 385 0.48 -10.28 15.34
N HIS A 386 0.67 -11.40 16.04
CA HIS A 386 -0.07 -11.75 17.26
C HIS A 386 0.84 -12.40 18.30
N PRO A 387 0.49 -12.36 19.59
CA PRO A 387 1.12 -13.17 20.63
C PRO A 387 0.99 -14.69 20.35
N PRO A 388 1.94 -15.50 20.84
CA PRO A 388 1.97 -16.95 20.56
C PRO A 388 0.71 -17.73 20.96
N GLU A 389 -0.02 -17.29 21.98
CA GLU A 389 -1.27 -17.90 22.46
C GLU A 389 -2.40 -17.88 21.42
N PHE A 390 -2.34 -16.97 20.45
CA PHE A 390 -3.28 -16.88 19.34
C PHE A 390 -2.90 -17.76 18.17
N GLU A 391 -1.78 -18.49 18.19
CA GLU A 391 -1.42 -19.51 17.20
C GLU A 391 -2.20 -20.81 17.45
N GLN A 392 -3.52 -20.79 17.29
CA GLN A 392 -4.42 -21.92 17.57
C GLN A 392 -4.64 -22.80 16.34
N PHE A 393 -4.71 -22.23 15.14
CA PHE A 393 -4.89 -22.98 13.90
C PHE A 393 -3.52 -23.44 13.38
N LYS A 394 -3.33 -24.75 13.24
CA LYS A 394 -2.03 -25.39 12.96
C LYS A 394 -2.13 -26.35 11.78
N PRO A 395 -1.02 -26.63 11.07
CA PRO A 395 0.27 -25.93 11.18
C PRO A 395 0.23 -24.55 10.55
N PRO A 396 0.91 -23.53 11.11
CA PRO A 396 1.03 -22.21 10.49
C PRO A 396 2.13 -22.20 9.41
N CYS A 397 2.10 -21.21 8.55
CA CYS A 397 3.23 -20.86 7.69
C CYS A 397 4.30 -20.11 8.50
N ALA A 398 5.49 -20.69 8.60
CA ALA A 398 6.58 -20.13 9.40
C ALA A 398 7.66 -19.41 8.56
N ASP A 399 7.48 -19.32 7.24
CA ASP A 399 8.46 -18.79 6.31
C ASP A 399 7.92 -17.55 5.59
N ALA A 400 8.76 -16.53 5.43
CA ALA A 400 8.41 -15.33 4.66
C ALA A 400 8.21 -15.61 3.17
N ASP A 401 8.82 -16.69 2.64
CA ASP A 401 8.59 -17.17 1.29
C ASP A 401 7.33 -18.04 1.20
N VAL A 402 6.22 -17.43 1.58
CA VAL A 402 4.90 -18.06 1.68
C VAL A 402 4.54 -18.85 0.42
N ALA A 403 4.77 -18.24 -0.76
CA ALA A 403 4.34 -18.80 -2.04
C ALA A 403 4.98 -20.14 -2.40
N ASN A 404 6.17 -20.45 -1.87
CA ASN A 404 6.91 -21.67 -2.25
C ASN A 404 7.13 -22.65 -1.12
N LYS A 405 7.07 -22.18 0.12
CA LYS A 405 7.42 -22.99 1.28
C LYS A 405 6.24 -23.36 2.13
N CYS A 406 5.09 -22.74 1.91
CA CYS A 406 3.89 -23.03 2.66
C CYS A 406 2.79 -23.57 1.77
N SER A 407 2.03 -24.52 2.27
CA SER A 407 0.79 -24.92 1.62
C SER A 407 -0.27 -23.82 1.78
N VAL A 408 -1.27 -23.84 0.90
CA VAL A 408 -2.43 -22.94 1.01
C VAL A 408 -3.10 -23.08 2.38
N GLU A 409 -3.14 -24.30 2.92
CA GLU A 409 -3.70 -24.54 4.25
C GLU A 409 -2.90 -23.85 5.36
N GLN A 410 -1.57 -23.95 5.32
CA GLN A 410 -0.71 -23.27 6.29
C GLN A 410 -0.84 -21.74 6.21
N LEU A 411 -0.98 -21.20 4.99
CA LEU A 411 -1.21 -19.78 4.78
C LEU A 411 -2.53 -19.34 5.42
N TYR A 412 -3.62 -20.05 5.14
CA TYR A 412 -4.93 -19.76 5.75
C TYR A 412 -4.89 -19.90 7.27
N ASN A 413 -4.26 -20.94 7.81
CA ASN A 413 -4.13 -21.10 9.26
C ASN A 413 -3.40 -19.91 9.91
N SER A 414 -2.32 -19.44 9.28
CA SER A 414 -1.58 -18.27 9.75
C SER A 414 -2.41 -17.00 9.72
N TYR A 415 -3.15 -16.79 8.62
CA TYR A 415 -4.03 -15.64 8.48
C TYR A 415 -5.22 -15.71 9.45
N ASP A 416 -5.85 -16.86 9.60
CA ASP A 416 -6.97 -17.06 10.52
C ASP A 416 -6.57 -16.82 11.99
N ASN A 417 -5.31 -17.13 12.36
CA ASN A 417 -4.76 -16.79 13.68
C ASN A 417 -4.67 -15.28 13.90
N THR A 418 -4.37 -14.50 12.86
CA THR A 418 -4.39 -13.03 12.98
C THR A 418 -5.81 -12.50 13.15
N ILE A 419 -6.80 -13.08 12.46
CA ILE A 419 -8.21 -12.71 12.63
C ILE A 419 -8.72 -13.08 14.03
N LEU A 420 -8.30 -14.23 14.58
CA LEU A 420 -8.60 -14.61 15.96
C LEU A 420 -8.03 -13.60 16.97
N TYR A 421 -6.85 -13.05 16.68
CA TYR A 421 -6.26 -12.01 17.51
C TYR A 421 -6.98 -10.65 17.35
N VAL A 422 -7.39 -10.28 16.12
CA VAL A 422 -8.25 -9.11 15.89
C VAL A 422 -9.57 -9.21 16.66
N ASP A 423 -10.19 -10.39 16.69
CA ASP A 423 -11.39 -10.69 17.50
C ASP A 423 -11.15 -10.36 18.98
N HIS A 424 -10.03 -10.81 19.52
CA HIS A 424 -9.65 -10.55 20.91
C HIS A 424 -9.48 -9.04 21.16
N VAL A 425 -8.68 -8.35 20.35
CA VAL A 425 -8.38 -6.92 20.55
C VAL A 425 -9.64 -6.07 20.46
N VAL A 426 -10.49 -6.31 19.47
CA VAL A 426 -11.75 -5.60 19.28
C VAL A 426 -12.72 -5.88 20.44
N SER A 427 -12.81 -7.14 20.89
CA SER A 427 -13.66 -7.50 22.04
C SER A 427 -13.20 -6.82 23.33
N GLN A 428 -11.88 -6.75 23.56
CA GLN A 428 -11.29 -6.06 24.72
C GLN A 428 -11.52 -4.54 24.69
N ALA A 429 -11.51 -3.93 23.50
CA ALA A 429 -11.85 -2.51 23.36
C ALA A 429 -13.33 -2.25 23.73
N ILE A 430 -14.25 -3.09 23.26
CA ILE A 430 -15.66 -3.01 23.59
C ILE A 430 -15.88 -3.27 25.09
N ASP A 431 -15.23 -4.28 25.68
CA ASP A 431 -15.32 -4.59 27.12
C ASP A 431 -14.84 -3.39 27.97
N ALA A 432 -13.77 -2.70 27.56
CA ALA A 432 -13.31 -1.51 28.25
C ALA A 432 -14.35 -0.38 28.22
N LEU A 433 -15.05 -0.21 27.10
CA LEU A 433 -16.13 0.76 26.94
C LEU A 433 -17.36 0.38 27.78
N ASP A 434 -17.79 -0.88 27.75
CA ASP A 434 -18.92 -1.37 28.54
C ASP A 434 -18.65 -1.21 30.05
N LYS A 435 -17.45 -1.54 30.51
CA LYS A 435 -17.04 -1.39 31.93
C LYS A 435 -16.91 0.06 32.38
N SER A 436 -16.65 0.98 31.47
CA SER A 436 -16.52 2.41 31.81
C SER A 436 -17.85 3.05 32.20
N GLY A 437 -18.99 2.48 31.75
CA GLY A 437 -20.32 3.02 31.97
C GLY A 437 -20.61 4.33 31.21
N VAL A 438 -19.72 4.81 30.34
CA VAL A 438 -19.93 6.02 29.55
C VAL A 438 -20.87 5.74 28.36
N PRO A 439 -21.67 6.71 27.92
CA PRO A 439 -22.39 6.59 26.65
C PRO A 439 -21.38 6.54 25.50
N TYR A 440 -21.45 5.50 24.65
CA TYR A 440 -20.49 5.35 23.57
C TYR A 440 -21.11 4.81 22.27
N VAL A 441 -20.43 5.09 21.16
CA VAL A 441 -20.53 4.39 19.88
C VAL A 441 -19.12 3.95 19.48
N PHE A 442 -18.93 2.66 19.29
CA PHE A 442 -17.72 2.04 18.80
C PHE A 442 -17.92 1.61 17.35
N ILE A 443 -16.98 1.97 16.48
CA ILE A 443 -16.96 1.63 15.05
C ILE A 443 -15.63 0.97 14.77
N TYR A 444 -15.62 -0.27 14.30
CA TYR A 444 -14.45 -0.97 13.80
C TYR A 444 -14.61 -1.25 12.31
N LEU A 445 -13.57 -0.96 11.53
CA LEU A 445 -13.44 -1.41 10.16
C LEU A 445 -11.96 -1.66 9.84
N SER A 446 -11.71 -2.51 8.83
CA SER A 446 -10.35 -2.63 8.28
C SER A 446 -10.11 -1.58 7.20
N ASP A 447 -8.85 -1.22 7.01
CA ASP A 447 -8.45 -0.32 5.92
C ASP A 447 -8.55 -1.01 4.54
N HIS A 448 -8.20 -2.29 4.44
CA HIS A 448 -8.40 -3.17 3.27
C HIS A 448 -8.36 -4.64 3.71
N GLY A 449 -8.54 -5.54 2.75
CA GLY A 449 -8.34 -6.97 2.93
C GLY A 449 -7.01 -7.44 2.33
N GLU A 450 -6.84 -8.76 2.25
CA GLU A 450 -5.60 -9.43 1.87
C GLU A 450 -5.88 -10.60 0.92
N SER A 451 -5.09 -10.80 -0.13
CA SER A 451 -5.14 -11.99 -0.98
C SER A 451 -4.25 -13.09 -0.43
N LEU A 452 -4.76 -14.32 -0.40
CA LEU A 452 -4.09 -15.50 0.13
C LEU A 452 -3.92 -16.56 -0.98
N LEU A 453 -3.33 -16.17 -2.12
CA LEU A 453 -3.10 -16.94 -3.35
C LEU A 453 -4.34 -17.14 -4.24
N GLU A 454 -5.45 -16.47 -3.99
CA GLU A 454 -6.57 -16.48 -4.93
C GLU A 454 -6.12 -15.88 -6.27
N ASP A 455 -6.42 -16.58 -7.37
CA ASP A 455 -5.97 -16.25 -8.73
C ASP A 455 -4.45 -16.00 -8.84
N GLY A 456 -3.66 -16.67 -7.96
CA GLY A 456 -2.20 -16.49 -7.88
C GLY A 456 -1.76 -15.14 -7.34
N LYS A 457 -2.65 -14.40 -6.68
CA LYS A 457 -2.34 -13.13 -6.01
C LYS A 457 -2.04 -13.38 -4.54
N LEU A 458 -1.03 -12.72 -4.04
CA LEU A 458 -0.60 -12.82 -2.65
C LEU A 458 -0.45 -11.42 -2.07
N PHE A 459 -0.87 -11.26 -0.81
CA PHE A 459 -0.87 -10.00 -0.09
C PHE A 459 -1.84 -8.96 -0.69
N HIS A 460 -1.52 -7.70 -0.58
CA HIS A 460 -2.33 -6.59 -1.06
C HIS A 460 -1.51 -5.64 -1.95
N GLY A 461 -2.16 -4.64 -2.49
CA GLY A 461 -1.54 -3.66 -3.36
C GLY A 461 -2.01 -3.80 -4.80
N VAL A 462 -2.98 -2.96 -5.15
CA VAL A 462 -3.51 -2.84 -6.50
C VAL A 462 -3.28 -1.43 -7.00
N PRO A 463 -2.72 -1.26 -8.21
CA PRO A 463 -2.46 0.06 -8.76
C PRO A 463 -3.72 0.92 -8.88
N PRO A 464 -3.61 2.25 -8.79
CA PRO A 464 -4.74 3.14 -9.02
C PRO A 464 -5.43 2.90 -10.36
N GLY A 465 -6.76 2.81 -10.34
CA GLY A 465 -7.57 2.58 -11.53
C GLY A 465 -7.71 1.11 -11.94
N VAL A 466 -7.11 0.19 -11.20
CA VAL A 466 -7.35 -1.25 -11.26
C VAL A 466 -8.45 -1.60 -10.25
N SER A 467 -9.40 -2.44 -10.64
CA SER A 467 -10.44 -2.92 -9.71
C SER A 467 -9.82 -3.82 -8.65
N LEU A 468 -10.21 -3.61 -7.39
CA LEU A 468 -9.76 -4.46 -6.30
C LEU A 468 -10.33 -5.88 -6.45
N PRO A 469 -9.52 -6.93 -6.20
CA PRO A 469 -10.06 -8.25 -5.92
C PRO A 469 -10.99 -8.20 -4.69
N ALA A 470 -12.02 -9.03 -4.68
CA ALA A 470 -12.97 -9.05 -3.58
C ALA A 470 -12.30 -9.39 -2.23
N GLU A 471 -11.23 -10.19 -2.26
CA GLU A 471 -10.41 -10.53 -1.08
C GLU A 471 -9.71 -9.30 -0.45
N GLN A 472 -9.44 -8.27 -1.25
CA GLN A 472 -8.83 -7.03 -0.80
C GLN A 472 -9.87 -5.92 -0.60
N ALA A 473 -11.05 -6.04 -1.23
CA ALA A 473 -12.12 -5.05 -1.16
C ALA A 473 -13.07 -5.29 0.01
N ASP A 474 -13.50 -6.55 0.24
CA ASP A 474 -14.52 -6.89 1.23
C ASP A 474 -13.92 -6.80 2.64
N ILE A 475 -14.33 -5.79 3.41
CA ILE A 475 -13.85 -5.52 4.77
C ILE A 475 -14.97 -5.62 5.79
N PRO A 476 -14.69 -6.01 7.05
CA PRO A 476 -15.68 -5.96 8.11
C PRO A 476 -15.96 -4.51 8.51
N LEU A 477 -17.22 -4.22 8.85
CA LEU A 477 -17.63 -3.00 9.53
C LEU A 477 -18.51 -3.40 10.69
N ILE A 478 -18.02 -3.22 11.92
CA ILE A 478 -18.67 -3.64 13.16
C ILE A 478 -19.01 -2.38 13.96
N VAL A 479 -20.29 -2.23 14.33
CA VAL A 479 -20.74 -1.13 15.17
C VAL A 479 -21.33 -1.68 16.46
N LYS A 480 -20.94 -1.09 17.60
CA LYS A 480 -21.52 -1.34 18.93
C LYS A 480 -21.80 -0.02 19.62
N ALA A 481 -22.94 0.07 20.27
CA ALA A 481 -23.28 1.25 21.03
C ALA A 481 -23.89 0.86 22.39
N SER A 482 -23.64 1.67 23.41
CA SER A 482 -24.31 1.58 24.71
C SER A 482 -25.64 2.36 24.74
N VAL A 483 -25.89 3.16 23.71
CA VAL A 483 -27.10 3.97 23.53
C VAL A 483 -27.88 3.49 22.31
N PRO A 484 -29.20 3.65 22.25
CA PRO A 484 -29.97 3.31 21.07
C PRO A 484 -29.48 4.08 19.84
N ILE A 485 -29.10 3.36 18.78
CA ILE A 485 -28.71 3.94 17.50
C ILE A 485 -29.64 3.44 16.39
N ALA A 486 -29.87 4.27 15.39
CA ALA A 486 -30.47 3.87 14.13
C ALA A 486 -29.42 3.80 13.04
N ILE A 487 -29.35 2.65 12.37
CA ILE A 487 -28.44 2.43 11.23
C ILE A 487 -29.28 2.43 9.95
N ASP A 488 -28.91 3.27 9.00
CA ASP A 488 -29.46 3.27 7.66
C ASP A 488 -29.03 2.00 6.92
N LYS A 489 -30.00 1.14 6.57
CA LYS A 489 -29.72 -0.16 5.96
C LYS A 489 -29.34 0.00 4.49
N ARG A 490 -28.12 -0.37 4.17
CA ARG A 490 -27.56 -0.39 2.82
C ARG A 490 -27.07 -1.80 2.48
N ALA A 491 -27.06 -2.13 1.19
CA ALA A 491 -26.50 -3.40 0.74
C ALA A 491 -24.97 -3.47 0.97
N VAL A 492 -24.30 -2.32 0.82
CA VAL A 492 -22.85 -2.19 1.03
C VAL A 492 -22.55 -0.77 1.51
N TYR A 493 -21.63 -0.65 2.48
CA TYR A 493 -21.13 0.61 3.01
C TYR A 493 -19.76 0.94 2.43
N GLN A 494 -19.48 2.23 2.27
CA GLN A 494 -18.20 2.72 1.76
C GLN A 494 -17.34 3.27 2.90
N GLN A 495 -16.02 3.17 2.79
CA GLN A 495 -15.12 3.74 3.80
C GLN A 495 -15.36 5.24 4.09
N PRO A 496 -15.61 6.11 3.09
CA PRO A 496 -15.93 7.52 3.33
C PRO A 496 -17.21 7.75 4.13
N ASP A 497 -18.16 6.79 4.17
CA ASP A 497 -19.41 6.91 4.94
C ASP A 497 -19.13 7.02 6.45
N VAL A 498 -18.00 6.51 6.92
CA VAL A 498 -17.55 6.59 8.32
C VAL A 498 -17.28 8.04 8.72
N PHE A 499 -16.65 8.81 7.83
CA PHE A 499 -16.35 10.23 8.05
C PHE A 499 -17.64 11.00 8.35
N ASP A 500 -18.64 10.87 7.49
CA ASP A 500 -19.94 11.54 7.62
C ASP A 500 -20.70 11.06 8.86
N SER A 501 -20.62 9.76 9.18
CA SER A 501 -21.27 9.17 10.35
C SER A 501 -20.70 9.71 11.67
N VAL A 502 -19.38 9.89 11.76
CA VAL A 502 -18.75 10.48 12.95
C VAL A 502 -19.16 11.93 13.14
N LEU A 503 -19.20 12.73 12.06
CA LEU A 503 -19.66 14.12 12.15
C LEU A 503 -21.15 14.18 12.58
N ASN A 504 -21.99 13.29 12.05
CA ASN A 504 -23.41 13.23 12.41
C ASN A 504 -23.61 12.84 13.88
N LEU A 505 -22.86 11.85 14.39
CA LEU A 505 -22.91 11.44 15.80
C LEU A 505 -22.62 12.59 16.77
N PHE A 506 -21.73 13.50 16.41
CA PHE A 506 -21.41 14.68 17.20
C PHE A 506 -22.26 15.91 16.85
N SER A 507 -23.22 15.80 15.93
CA SER A 507 -23.97 16.94 15.38
C SER A 507 -23.03 18.08 14.91
N ILE A 508 -21.97 17.74 14.23
CA ILE A 508 -21.03 18.71 13.69
C ILE A 508 -21.54 19.21 12.34
N GLU A 509 -21.77 20.51 12.28
CA GLU A 509 -21.98 21.25 11.04
C GLU A 509 -20.65 21.87 10.61
N ALA A 510 -20.18 21.50 9.41
CA ALA A 510 -18.92 21.99 8.88
C ALA A 510 -19.06 22.30 7.40
N GLY A 511 -18.78 23.54 7.00
CA GLY A 511 -19.12 24.16 5.73
C GLY A 511 -18.93 23.36 4.43
N PRO A 512 -17.85 22.55 4.23
CA PRO A 512 -17.69 21.83 2.96
C PRO A 512 -18.26 20.40 2.96
N PHE A 513 -18.99 19.96 4.03
CA PHE A 513 -19.46 18.58 4.17
C PHE A 513 -20.98 18.50 4.21
N ASP A 514 -21.56 17.61 3.42
CA ASP A 514 -22.99 17.40 3.25
C ASP A 514 -23.57 16.27 4.13
N LEU A 515 -22.74 15.39 4.68
CA LEU A 515 -23.09 14.22 5.47
C LEU A 515 -24.01 13.18 4.77
N GLU A 516 -24.12 13.22 3.44
CA GLU A 516 -24.97 12.30 2.67
C GLU A 516 -24.54 10.82 2.83
N GLY A 517 -23.26 10.58 3.13
CA GLY A 517 -22.72 9.25 3.40
C GLY A 517 -23.04 8.71 4.79
N SER A 518 -23.56 9.52 5.72
CA SER A 518 -23.83 9.07 7.09
C SER A 518 -24.80 7.89 7.11
N PHE A 519 -24.41 6.81 7.80
CA PHE A 519 -25.23 5.63 7.99
C PHE A 519 -25.66 5.41 9.45
N ILE A 520 -25.18 6.24 10.38
CA ILE A 520 -25.57 6.20 11.79
C ILE A 520 -26.23 7.51 12.15
N ALA A 521 -27.49 7.44 12.57
CA ALA A 521 -28.19 8.60 13.09
C ALA A 521 -27.72 8.92 14.51
N ARG A 522 -27.67 10.22 14.85
CA ARG A 522 -27.39 10.67 16.22
C ARG A 522 -28.41 10.08 17.19
N PRO A 523 -27.98 9.49 18.32
CA PRO A 523 -28.90 8.99 19.34
C PRO A 523 -29.67 10.13 20.03
N GLU A 524 -30.99 10.00 20.20
CA GLU A 524 -31.83 10.99 20.87
C GLU A 524 -31.49 11.12 22.37
N THR A 525 -31.02 10.05 23.00
CA THR A 525 -30.72 9.96 24.43
C THR A 525 -29.40 10.64 24.86
N VAL A 526 -28.69 11.28 23.93
CA VAL A 526 -27.38 11.91 24.16
C VAL A 526 -27.50 13.35 24.67
N ASP A 527 -28.71 13.90 24.74
CA ASP A 527 -28.90 15.27 25.21
C ASP A 527 -28.50 15.41 26.69
N PRO A 528 -27.75 16.46 27.06
CA PRO A 528 -27.35 16.70 28.45
C PRO A 528 -28.62 16.98 29.28
N ARG A 529 -28.82 16.22 30.32
CA ARG A 529 -29.76 16.55 31.37
C ARG A 529 -29.05 17.22 32.53
#